data_0710bafcd86f2b21bac4fe98fc568183
#
_entry.id   0710bafcd86f2b21bac4fe98fc568183
#
_cell.length_a   1.000
_cell.length_b   1.000
_cell.length_c   1.000
_cell.angle_alpha   90.00
_cell.angle_beta   90.00
_cell.angle_gamma   90.00
#
_symmetry.space_group_name_H-M   'P 1'
#
loop_
_entity.id
_entity.type
_entity.pdbx_description
1 polymer ?
#
loop_
_entity_poly.entity_id
_entity_poly.type
_entity_poly.pdbx_seq_one_letter_code
_entity_poly.pdbx_strand_id
1 'polypeptide(L)'
;MKKIFFILTLVLLAGFTARAQDDEHDKIRDKMTEFIQRRLSLSRNEADRFTPVFVRYFREWRQTLRENKDDILIRQQKIVDLRIRYRTEFRDIVGEKRSNEVYKKQEEFIRILNEQVKNRMDDRINRKNMP
;
A
#
# COMPACT_ATOMS: atom_id res chain seq x y z
N MET A 1 -16.32 -36.29 -17.97
CA MET A 1 -15.03 -36.21 -17.24
C MET A 1 -14.09 -35.10 -17.74
N LYS A 2 -14.00 -34.85 -19.03
CA LYS A 2 -13.11 -33.78 -19.59
C LYS A 2 -13.52 -32.35 -19.18
N LYS A 3 -14.81 -32.06 -18.94
CA LYS A 3 -15.31 -30.73 -18.53
C LYS A 3 -15.00 -30.41 -17.08
N ILE A 4 -14.89 -31.39 -16.20
CA ILE A 4 -14.55 -31.20 -14.77
C ILE A 4 -13.06 -30.89 -14.61
N PHE A 5 -12.21 -31.50 -15.45
CA PHE A 5 -10.77 -31.19 -15.47
C PHE A 5 -10.48 -29.76 -15.92
N PHE A 6 -11.25 -29.26 -16.90
CA PHE A 6 -11.09 -27.89 -17.39
C PHE A 6 -11.49 -26.84 -16.35
N ILE A 7 -12.55 -27.11 -15.57
CA ILE A 7 -13.00 -26.21 -14.50
C ILE A 7 -11.99 -26.21 -13.35
N LEU A 8 -11.43 -27.38 -13.01
CA LEU A 8 -10.42 -27.48 -11.96
C LEU A 8 -9.13 -26.75 -12.31
N THR A 9 -8.71 -26.80 -13.59
CA THR A 9 -7.52 -26.09 -14.08
C THR A 9 -7.74 -24.57 -14.09
N LEU A 10 -8.96 -24.12 -14.42
CA LEU A 10 -9.30 -22.71 -14.43
C LEU A 10 -9.32 -22.10 -13.02
N VAL A 11 -9.84 -22.87 -12.04
CA VAL A 11 -9.86 -22.47 -10.63
C VAL A 11 -8.44 -22.42 -10.05
N LEU A 12 -7.54 -23.31 -10.48
CA LEU A 12 -6.14 -23.28 -10.06
C LEU A 12 -5.38 -22.06 -10.60
N LEU A 13 -5.67 -21.65 -11.85
CA LEU A 13 -5.09 -20.45 -12.45
C LEU A 13 -5.59 -19.16 -11.80
N ALA A 14 -6.88 -19.09 -11.43
CA ALA A 14 -7.44 -17.93 -10.72
C ALA A 14 -6.87 -17.78 -9.31
N GLY A 15 -6.60 -18.90 -8.63
CA GLY A 15 -5.97 -18.89 -7.29
C GLY A 15 -4.52 -18.42 -7.31
N PHE A 16 -3.80 -18.65 -8.41
CA PHE A 16 -2.39 -18.25 -8.54
C PHE A 16 -2.23 -16.75 -8.78
N THR A 17 -3.11 -16.14 -9.54
CA THR A 17 -3.08 -14.69 -9.80
C THR A 17 -3.46 -13.87 -8.57
N ALA A 18 -4.40 -14.33 -7.75
CA ALA A 18 -4.78 -13.66 -6.52
C ALA A 18 -3.65 -13.65 -5.47
N ARG A 19 -2.92 -14.75 -5.33
CA ARG A 19 -1.76 -14.85 -4.42
C ARG A 19 -0.60 -13.95 -4.85
N ALA A 20 -0.30 -13.89 -6.15
CA ALA A 20 0.76 -13.03 -6.67
C ALA A 20 0.49 -11.54 -6.42
N GLN A 21 -0.77 -11.10 -6.52
CA GLN A 21 -1.18 -9.73 -6.20
C GLN A 21 -1.08 -9.44 -4.70
N ASP A 22 -1.49 -10.36 -3.84
CA ASP A 22 -1.40 -10.20 -2.39
C ASP A 22 0.05 -10.13 -1.92
N ASP A 23 0.95 -10.95 -2.48
CA ASP A 23 2.39 -10.92 -2.17
C ASP A 23 3.03 -9.60 -2.60
N GLU A 24 2.65 -9.03 -3.75
CA GLU A 24 3.16 -7.75 -4.22
C GLU A 24 2.68 -6.60 -3.32
N HIS A 25 1.43 -6.61 -2.90
CA HIS A 25 0.87 -5.63 -1.98
C HIS A 25 1.52 -5.69 -0.60
N ASP A 26 1.82 -6.88 -0.11
CA ASP A 26 2.52 -7.07 1.15
C ASP A 26 3.96 -6.52 1.08
N LYS A 27 4.65 -6.67 -0.04
CA LYS A 27 5.98 -6.08 -0.26
C LYS A 27 5.92 -4.54 -0.26
N ILE A 28 4.94 -3.95 -0.92
CA ILE A 28 4.73 -2.49 -0.93
C ILE A 28 4.45 -2.00 0.48
N ARG A 29 3.56 -2.68 1.21
CA ARG A 29 3.25 -2.37 2.61
C ARG A 29 4.50 -2.37 3.48
N ASP A 30 5.31 -3.39 3.39
CA ASP A 30 6.52 -3.54 4.20
C ASP A 30 7.56 -2.46 3.88
N LYS A 31 7.77 -2.17 2.60
CA LYS A 31 8.66 -1.10 2.16
C LYS A 31 8.17 0.28 2.59
N MET A 32 6.88 0.52 2.51
CA MET A 32 6.25 1.77 2.97
C MET A 32 6.41 1.93 4.48
N THR A 33 6.19 0.86 5.24
CA THR A 33 6.36 0.85 6.70
C THR A 33 7.80 1.21 7.07
N GLU A 34 8.79 0.57 6.48
CA GLU A 34 10.21 0.85 6.72
C GLU A 34 10.58 2.29 6.33
N PHE A 35 10.08 2.76 5.20
CA PHE A 35 10.30 4.13 4.73
C PHE A 35 9.81 5.16 5.77
N ILE A 36 8.58 4.99 6.25
CA ILE A 36 7.99 5.90 7.24
C ILE A 36 8.77 5.84 8.55
N GLN A 37 9.12 4.65 9.03
CA GLN A 37 9.91 4.47 10.26
C GLN A 37 11.26 5.19 10.19
N ARG A 38 11.94 5.09 9.07
CA ARG A 38 13.23 5.77 8.85
C ARG A 38 13.07 7.28 8.77
N ARG A 39 12.08 7.75 8.02
CA ARG A 39 11.83 9.20 7.83
C ARG A 39 11.39 9.90 9.11
N LEU A 40 10.70 9.19 9.98
CA LEU A 40 10.28 9.72 11.29
C LEU A 40 11.32 9.44 12.39
N SER A 41 12.43 8.80 12.07
CA SER A 41 13.50 8.45 13.02
C SER A 41 12.96 7.70 14.25
N LEU A 42 12.11 6.69 14.01
CA LEU A 42 11.54 5.89 15.08
C LEU A 42 12.63 5.06 15.76
N SER A 43 12.59 5.01 17.10
CA SER A 43 13.38 4.06 17.86
C SER A 43 12.93 2.62 17.56
N ARG A 44 13.74 1.64 17.91
CA ARG A 44 13.39 0.22 17.72
C ARG A 44 12.08 -0.13 18.44
N ASN A 45 11.91 0.32 19.68
CA ASN A 45 10.69 0.11 20.44
C ASN A 45 9.47 0.76 19.76
N GLU A 46 9.61 2.01 19.33
CA GLU A 46 8.56 2.71 18.59
C GLU A 46 8.22 2.00 17.28
N ALA A 47 9.20 1.56 16.52
CA ALA A 47 9.01 0.82 15.27
C ALA A 47 8.28 -0.52 15.50
N ASP A 48 8.63 -1.25 16.53
CA ASP A 48 7.97 -2.52 16.90
C ASP A 48 6.49 -2.32 17.27
N ARG A 49 6.15 -1.21 17.89
CA ARG A 49 4.78 -0.84 18.22
C ARG A 49 4.02 -0.24 17.03
N PHE A 50 4.71 0.48 16.18
CA PHE A 50 4.15 1.13 14.99
C PHE A 50 3.70 0.12 13.93
N THR A 51 4.51 -0.89 13.67
CA THR A 51 4.30 -1.84 12.57
C THR A 51 2.92 -2.50 12.59
N PRO A 52 2.42 -3.10 13.70
CA PRO A 52 1.11 -3.74 13.68
C PRO A 52 -0.05 -2.75 13.46
N VAL A 53 0.07 -1.53 13.95
CA VAL A 53 -0.94 -0.49 13.74
C VAL A 53 -0.95 -0.04 12.27
N PHE A 54 0.23 0.18 11.70
CA PHE A 54 0.33 0.57 10.29
C PHE A 54 -0.16 -0.52 9.33
N VAL A 55 0.09 -1.78 9.63
CA VAL A 55 -0.43 -2.93 8.85
C VAL A 55 -1.95 -2.95 8.84
N ARG A 56 -2.61 -2.72 9.98
CA ARG A 56 -4.08 -2.61 10.04
C ARG A 56 -4.60 -1.40 9.26
N TYR A 57 -3.97 -0.25 9.45
CA TYR A 57 -4.30 0.98 8.71
C TYR A 57 -4.16 0.78 7.20
N PHE A 58 -3.07 0.21 6.73
CA PHE A 58 -2.81 -0.05 5.32
C PHE A 58 -3.87 -0.95 4.68
N ARG A 59 -4.30 -1.99 5.40
CA ARG A 59 -5.36 -2.90 4.95
C ARG A 59 -6.68 -2.15 4.76
N GLU A 60 -7.10 -1.36 5.74
CA GLU A 60 -8.33 -0.57 5.66
C GLU A 60 -8.24 0.53 4.61
N TRP A 61 -7.07 1.16 4.47
CA TRP A 61 -6.82 2.15 3.42
C TRP A 61 -6.99 1.56 2.02
N ARG A 62 -6.42 0.41 1.77
CA ARG A 62 -6.59 -0.29 0.49
C ARG A 62 -8.02 -0.72 0.23
N GLN A 63 -8.70 -1.22 1.23
CA GLN A 63 -10.12 -1.57 1.13
C GLN A 63 -10.97 -0.36 0.79
N THR A 64 -10.73 0.77 1.44
CA THR A 64 -11.40 2.04 1.16
C THR A 64 -11.19 2.49 -0.30
N LEU A 65 -9.99 2.36 -0.82
CA LEU A 65 -9.71 2.66 -2.23
C LEU A 65 -10.49 1.76 -3.19
N ARG A 66 -10.56 0.47 -2.93
CA ARG A 66 -11.27 -0.49 -3.78
C ARG A 66 -12.77 -0.28 -3.77
N GLU A 67 -13.35 -0.05 -2.61
CA GLU A 67 -14.80 0.10 -2.44
C GLU A 67 -15.35 1.42 -2.99
N ASN A 68 -14.50 2.43 -3.12
CA ASN A 68 -14.90 3.79 -3.52
C ASN A 68 -14.13 4.30 -4.74
N LYS A 69 -13.67 3.41 -5.62
CA LYS A 69 -12.88 3.80 -6.79
C LYS A 69 -13.63 4.65 -7.81
N ASP A 70 -14.95 4.55 -7.86
CA ASP A 70 -15.80 5.25 -8.85
C ASP A 70 -16.23 6.64 -8.38
N ASP A 71 -16.08 6.98 -7.10
CA ASP A 71 -16.42 8.27 -6.53
C ASP A 71 -15.23 8.88 -5.80
N ILE A 72 -14.55 9.83 -6.46
CA ILE A 72 -13.32 10.45 -5.97
C ILE A 72 -13.56 11.22 -4.67
N LEU A 73 -14.66 11.98 -4.57
CA LEU A 73 -14.93 12.81 -3.39
C LEU A 73 -15.26 11.97 -2.17
N ILE A 74 -16.10 10.95 -2.33
CA ILE A 74 -16.43 10.01 -1.25
C ILE A 74 -15.20 9.22 -0.83
N ARG A 75 -14.38 8.78 -1.79
CA ARG A 75 -13.12 8.11 -1.49
C ARG A 75 -12.18 8.97 -0.64
N GLN A 76 -11.99 10.23 -1.02
CA GLN A 76 -11.17 11.17 -0.26
C GLN A 76 -11.72 11.41 1.15
N GLN A 77 -13.02 11.60 1.29
CA GLN A 77 -13.67 11.77 2.58
C GLN A 77 -13.44 10.57 3.49
N LYS A 78 -13.66 9.36 2.99
CA LYS A 78 -13.49 8.12 3.76
C LYS A 78 -12.03 7.87 4.15
N ILE A 79 -11.06 8.25 3.30
CA ILE A 79 -9.64 8.18 3.63
C ILE A 79 -9.29 9.16 4.75
N VAL A 80 -9.80 10.38 4.70
CA VAL A 80 -9.60 11.37 5.78
C VAL A 80 -10.18 10.86 7.10
N ASP A 81 -11.40 10.33 7.09
CA ASP A 81 -12.05 9.76 8.27
C ASP A 81 -11.23 8.60 8.86
N LEU A 82 -10.72 7.72 8.01
CA LEU A 82 -9.84 6.62 8.40
C LEU A 82 -8.56 7.13 9.07
N ARG A 83 -7.91 8.13 8.49
CA ARG A 83 -6.69 8.74 9.01
C ARG A 83 -6.93 9.41 10.36
N ILE A 84 -8.05 10.07 10.54
CA ILE A 84 -8.42 10.68 11.83
C ILE A 84 -8.56 9.61 12.92
N ARG A 85 -9.19 8.48 12.62
CA ARG A 85 -9.32 7.37 13.58
C ARG A 85 -7.97 6.79 13.98
N TYR A 86 -7.08 6.54 13.03
CA TYR A 86 -5.75 5.98 13.30
C TYR A 86 -4.77 6.97 13.91
N ARG A 87 -4.98 8.26 13.72
CA ARG A 87 -4.11 9.31 14.28
C ARG A 87 -3.93 9.18 15.78
N THR A 88 -4.97 8.84 16.52
CA THR A 88 -4.92 8.65 17.98
C THR A 88 -3.99 7.48 18.35
N GLU A 89 -4.10 6.35 17.68
CA GLU A 89 -3.20 5.22 17.93
C GLU A 89 -1.74 5.56 17.59
N PHE A 90 -1.49 6.22 16.47
CA PHE A 90 -0.14 6.66 16.11
C PHE A 90 0.41 7.68 17.11
N ARG A 91 -0.42 8.60 17.59
CA ARG A 91 -0.02 9.58 18.59
C ARG A 91 0.51 8.93 19.88
N ASP A 92 -0.14 7.88 20.33
CA ASP A 92 0.25 7.14 21.52
C ASP A 92 1.61 6.44 21.37
N ILE A 93 2.02 6.17 20.14
CA ILE A 93 3.28 5.48 19.84
C ILE A 93 4.41 6.47 19.55
N VAL A 94 4.17 7.46 18.69
CA VAL A 94 5.22 8.31 18.12
C VAL A 94 5.14 9.78 18.55
N GLY A 95 4.12 10.15 19.31
CA GLY A 95 3.84 11.53 19.73
C GLY A 95 3.03 12.31 18.69
N GLU A 96 2.54 13.49 19.12
CA GLU A 96 1.61 14.29 18.34
C GLU A 96 2.19 14.78 17.00
N LYS A 97 3.40 15.34 17.03
CA LYS A 97 4.04 15.86 15.82
C LYS A 97 4.26 14.77 14.77
N ARG A 98 4.87 13.66 15.16
CA ARG A 98 5.19 12.57 14.23
C ARG A 98 3.95 11.81 13.77
N SER A 99 2.88 11.74 14.59
CA SER A 99 1.61 11.14 14.19
C SER A 99 0.95 11.88 13.01
N ASN A 100 1.08 13.20 12.97
CA ASN A 100 0.60 14.01 11.85
C ASN A 100 1.48 13.86 10.60
N GLU A 101 2.73 13.50 10.77
CA GLU A 101 3.68 13.30 9.66
C GLU A 101 3.59 11.90 9.01
N VAL A 102 2.98 10.91 9.66
CA VAL A 102 2.83 9.54 9.12
C VAL A 102 2.23 9.56 7.71
N TYR A 103 1.15 10.29 7.52
CA TYR A 103 0.42 10.34 6.25
C TYR A 103 1.16 11.13 5.18
N LYS A 104 1.90 12.16 5.56
CA LYS A 104 2.78 12.91 4.64
C LYS A 104 3.88 12.00 4.09
N LYS A 105 4.46 11.16 4.94
CA LYS A 105 5.49 10.19 4.53
C LYS A 105 4.91 9.06 3.69
N GLN A 106 3.69 8.64 3.97
CA GLN A 106 2.97 7.71 3.11
C GLN A 106 2.80 8.27 1.69
N GLU A 107 2.34 9.50 1.57
CA GLU A 107 2.16 10.16 0.26
C GLU A 107 3.48 10.38 -0.46
N GLU A 108 4.53 10.74 0.26
CA GLU A 108 5.89 10.86 -0.28
C GLU A 108 6.39 9.53 -0.86
N PHE A 109 6.18 8.42 -0.16
CA PHE A 109 6.51 7.09 -0.64
C PHE A 109 5.75 6.73 -1.93
N ILE A 110 4.45 6.98 -1.96
CA ILE A 110 3.60 6.72 -3.14
C ILE A 110 4.08 7.53 -4.34
N ARG A 111 4.41 8.79 -4.15
CA ARG A 111 4.95 9.65 -5.20
C ARG A 111 6.26 9.09 -5.77
N ILE A 112 7.20 8.72 -4.91
CA ILE A 112 8.49 8.13 -5.31
C ILE A 112 8.25 6.82 -6.08
N LEU A 113 7.36 5.97 -5.60
CA LEU A 113 7.01 4.71 -6.26
C LEU A 113 6.44 4.95 -7.67
N ASN A 114 5.54 5.91 -7.82
CA ASN A 114 4.94 6.26 -9.10
C ASN A 114 5.97 6.84 -10.08
N GLU A 115 6.89 7.66 -9.61
CA GLU A 115 8.00 8.18 -10.43
C GLU A 115 8.92 7.04 -10.92
N GLN A 116 9.24 6.09 -10.08
CA GLN A 116 10.05 4.92 -10.46
C GLN A 116 9.36 4.05 -11.52
N VAL A 117 8.06 3.82 -11.37
CA VAL A 117 7.26 3.06 -12.36
C VAL A 117 7.24 3.79 -13.70
N LYS A 118 7.02 5.10 -13.69
CA LYS A 118 7.06 5.94 -14.89
C LYS A 118 8.40 5.86 -15.61
N ASN A 119 9.50 6.04 -14.89
CA ASN A 119 10.84 5.99 -15.45
C ASN A 119 11.13 4.62 -16.10
N ARG A 120 10.73 3.53 -15.47
CA ARG A 120 10.88 2.18 -16.04
C ARG A 120 10.07 1.98 -17.32
N MET A 121 8.87 2.58 -17.40
CA MET A 121 8.05 2.55 -18.62
C MET A 121 8.70 3.33 -19.75
N ASP A 122 9.18 4.52 -19.47
CA ASP A 122 9.86 5.38 -20.44
C ASP A 122 11.13 4.69 -20.99
N ASP A 123 11.91 4.06 -20.13
CA ASP A 123 13.09 3.27 -20.53
C ASP A 123 12.74 2.10 -21.43
N ARG A 124 11.63 1.42 -21.17
CA ARG A 124 11.16 0.30 -22.02
C ARG A 124 10.72 0.78 -23.38
N ILE A 125 10.02 1.90 -23.46
CA ILE A 125 9.57 2.51 -24.71
C ILE A 125 10.78 2.95 -25.54
N ASN A 126 11.74 3.62 -24.90
CA ASN A 126 12.95 4.08 -25.56
C ASN A 126 13.78 2.93 -26.14
N ARG A 127 13.92 1.81 -25.41
CA ARG A 127 14.62 0.62 -25.89
C ARG A 127 13.92 -0.04 -27.11
N LYS A 128 12.58 -0.01 -27.16
CA LYS A 128 11.84 -0.53 -28.28
C LYS A 128 11.96 0.33 -29.54
N ASN A 129 12.20 1.62 -29.36
CA ASN A 129 12.28 2.61 -30.45
C ASN A 129 13.71 2.87 -30.91
N MET A 130 14.71 2.21 -30.34
CA MET A 130 16.08 2.26 -30.84
C MET A 130 16.21 1.40 -32.12
N PRO A 131 16.83 1.97 -33.20
CA PRO A 131 17.06 1.25 -34.47
C PRO A 131 18.00 0.05 -34.29
#